data_46e1d01b065bc33997095577959ed425
#
_entry.id   46e1d01b065bc33997095577959ed425
#
_cell.length_a   1.000
_cell.length_b   1.000
_cell.length_c   1.000
_cell.angle_alpha   90.00
_cell.angle_beta   90.00
_cell.angle_gamma   90.00
#
_symmetry.space_group_name_H-M   'P 1'
#
loop_
_entity.id
_entity.type
_entity.pdbx_description
1 polymer ?
#
loop_
_entity_poly.entity_id
_entity_poly.type
_entity_poly.pdbx_seq_one_letter_code
_entity_poly.pdbx_strand_id
1 'polypeptide(L)'
;VKTGGRVGVVLPDSVLTDGGATEKVRNKLMKDFNLHTILRLPTGIFYANGVKTNVLFFDKGEPTRDIWVYDYRTGVKHTLATKPLKRSDLDEFVQCYCSGHMQDRQETYNAETNPNGRWRCFSEEQVKNADNLDFKWLDLEEKDERTIAEVLDDMQEESDEIAASVAKLKELLGGVEL
;
A
#
# COMPACT_ATOMS: atom_id res chain seq x y z
N VAL A 1 17.31 -12.28 -7.01
CA VAL A 1 18.09 -11.15 -6.47
C VAL A 1 19.40 -11.68 -5.94
N LYS A 2 20.52 -10.99 -6.22
CA LYS A 2 21.85 -11.34 -5.69
C LYS A 2 21.95 -10.94 -4.21
N THR A 3 22.85 -11.55 -3.46
CA THR A 3 23.15 -11.17 -2.07
C THR A 3 23.52 -9.68 -2.01
N GLY A 4 22.95 -8.94 -1.05
CA GLY A 4 23.07 -7.50 -0.93
C GLY A 4 22.20 -6.69 -1.91
N GLY A 5 21.42 -7.38 -2.78
CA GLY A 5 20.50 -6.71 -3.69
C GLY A 5 19.23 -6.27 -2.98
N ARG A 6 18.73 -5.09 -3.36
CA ARG A 6 17.51 -4.45 -2.83
C ARG A 6 16.33 -4.66 -3.75
N VAL A 7 15.15 -4.76 -3.18
CA VAL A 7 13.89 -4.92 -3.91
C VAL A 7 12.84 -3.98 -3.34
N GLY A 8 12.11 -3.33 -4.24
CA GLY A 8 10.85 -2.66 -3.94
C GLY A 8 9.79 -3.24 -4.87
N VAL A 9 8.72 -3.78 -4.32
CA VAL A 9 7.66 -4.40 -5.11
C VAL A 9 6.29 -3.95 -4.62
N VAL A 10 5.40 -3.60 -5.57
CA VAL A 10 4.00 -3.27 -5.28
C VAL A 10 3.17 -4.55 -5.34
N LEU A 11 2.45 -4.83 -4.27
CA LEU A 11 1.63 -6.04 -4.12
C LEU A 11 0.26 -5.68 -3.52
N PRO A 12 -0.79 -6.44 -3.87
CA PRO A 12 -2.11 -6.27 -3.26
C PRO A 12 -2.08 -6.66 -1.77
N ASP A 13 -3.07 -6.16 -1.03
CA ASP A 13 -3.19 -6.35 0.42
C ASP A 13 -3.27 -7.84 0.82
N SER A 14 -3.88 -8.67 -0.01
CA SER A 14 -3.99 -10.11 0.19
C SER A 14 -2.64 -10.82 0.41
N VAL A 15 -1.56 -10.26 -0.12
CA VAL A 15 -0.21 -10.81 0.12
C VAL A 15 0.20 -10.68 1.60
N LEU A 16 -0.27 -9.66 2.30
CA LEU A 16 0.00 -9.47 3.72
C LEU A 16 -0.97 -10.23 4.63
N THR A 17 -2.22 -10.44 4.18
CA THR A 17 -3.33 -10.93 5.00
C THR A 17 -3.70 -12.40 4.80
N ASP A 18 -3.66 -12.88 3.54
CA ASP A 18 -4.18 -14.20 3.22
C ASP A 18 -3.30 -15.33 3.76
N GLY A 19 -3.97 -16.42 4.10
CA GLY A 19 -3.33 -17.67 4.55
C GLY A 19 -2.93 -18.60 3.40
N GLY A 20 -2.60 -19.84 3.72
CA GLY A 20 -2.36 -20.91 2.77
C GLY A 20 -1.09 -20.73 1.94
N ALA A 21 -1.21 -20.66 0.61
CA ALA A 21 -0.05 -20.53 -0.28
C ALA A 21 0.65 -19.19 -0.11
N THR A 22 -0.11 -18.12 0.07
CA THR A 22 0.40 -16.75 0.27
C THR A 22 1.19 -16.64 1.57
N GLU A 23 0.69 -17.23 2.64
CA GLU A 23 1.39 -17.32 3.92
C GLU A 23 2.74 -18.05 3.80
N LYS A 24 2.78 -19.15 3.09
CA LYS A 24 4.04 -19.90 2.85
C LYS A 24 5.07 -19.05 2.10
N VAL A 25 4.64 -18.29 1.09
CA VAL A 25 5.50 -17.38 0.33
C VAL A 25 6.00 -16.24 1.23
N ARG A 26 5.11 -15.66 2.04
CA ARG A 26 5.44 -14.60 3.00
C ARG A 26 6.45 -15.07 4.05
N ASN A 27 6.23 -16.25 4.64
CA ASN A 27 7.15 -16.85 5.60
C ASN A 27 8.52 -17.17 4.97
N LYS A 28 8.53 -17.65 3.73
CA LYS A 28 9.78 -17.87 2.99
C LYS A 28 10.48 -16.56 2.69
N LEU A 29 9.76 -15.51 2.30
CA LEU A 29 10.34 -14.17 2.10
C LEU A 29 11.01 -13.68 3.38
N MET A 30 10.33 -13.71 4.50
CA MET A 30 10.89 -13.24 5.78
C MET A 30 12.08 -14.07 6.27
N LYS A 31 12.13 -15.36 5.92
CA LYS A 31 13.25 -16.22 6.27
C LYS A 31 14.50 -15.98 5.41
N ASP A 32 14.31 -15.77 4.10
CA ASP A 32 15.39 -15.73 3.11
C ASP A 32 15.85 -14.29 2.80
N PHE A 33 15.09 -13.28 3.25
CA PHE A 33 15.31 -11.87 3.00
C PHE A 33 14.97 -11.04 4.24
N ASN A 34 15.55 -9.86 4.33
CA ASN A 34 15.21 -8.87 5.33
C ASN A 34 14.10 -7.96 4.79
N LEU A 35 12.83 -8.29 5.06
CA LEU A 35 11.70 -7.40 4.82
C LEU A 35 11.71 -6.31 5.90
N HIS A 36 12.30 -5.17 5.59
CA HIS A 36 12.54 -4.11 6.57
C HIS A 36 11.52 -2.97 6.52
N THR A 37 10.71 -2.85 5.45
CA THR A 37 9.76 -1.73 5.33
C THR A 37 8.53 -2.12 4.51
N ILE A 38 7.36 -1.74 5.00
CA ILE A 38 6.08 -1.82 4.31
C ILE A 38 5.51 -0.40 4.21
N LEU A 39 5.21 0.06 2.99
CA LEU A 39 4.44 1.27 2.72
C LEU A 39 3.02 0.86 2.33
N ARG A 40 2.03 1.20 3.16
CA ARG A 40 0.61 0.94 2.89
C ARG A 40 0.04 2.09 2.08
N LEU A 41 -0.50 1.77 0.91
CA LEU A 41 -1.03 2.76 -0.02
C LEU A 41 -2.57 2.77 0.03
N PRO A 42 -3.20 3.96 -0.12
CA PRO A 42 -4.65 4.09 -0.16
C PRO A 42 -5.24 3.50 -1.44
N THR A 43 -6.55 3.37 -1.47
CA THR A 43 -7.31 3.06 -2.69
C THR A 43 -7.33 4.25 -3.66
N GLY A 44 -7.76 4.02 -4.90
CA GLY A 44 -7.95 5.07 -5.91
C GLY A 44 -6.69 5.56 -6.61
N ILE A 45 -5.52 4.93 -6.37
CA ILE A 45 -4.25 5.27 -7.03
C ILE A 45 -3.94 4.41 -8.26
N PHE A 46 -4.72 3.37 -8.51
CA PHE A 46 -4.62 2.48 -9.67
C PHE A 46 -5.98 2.34 -10.36
N TYR A 47 -6.00 1.96 -11.63
CA TYR A 47 -7.23 1.74 -12.41
C TYR A 47 -8.18 0.70 -11.77
N ALA A 48 -7.65 -0.29 -11.04
CA ALA A 48 -8.45 -1.20 -10.25
C ALA A 48 -8.94 -0.47 -8.97
N ASN A 49 -9.99 0.32 -9.09
CA ASN A 49 -10.61 1.05 -7.98
C ASN A 49 -10.95 0.09 -6.83
N GLY A 50 -10.65 0.51 -5.60
CA GLY A 50 -10.91 -0.28 -4.40
C GLY A 50 -9.81 -1.30 -4.03
N VAL A 51 -8.81 -1.55 -4.88
CA VAL A 51 -7.70 -2.43 -4.52
C VAL A 51 -6.74 -1.72 -3.58
N LYS A 52 -6.62 -2.24 -2.37
CA LYS A 52 -5.60 -1.82 -1.39
C LYS A 52 -4.27 -2.46 -1.77
N THR A 53 -3.22 -1.66 -1.83
CA THR A 53 -1.87 -2.11 -2.20
C THR A 53 -0.84 -1.71 -1.17
N ASN A 54 0.29 -2.41 -1.21
CA ASN A 54 1.44 -2.13 -0.37
C ASN A 54 2.71 -2.16 -1.21
N VAL A 55 3.70 -1.37 -0.83
CA VAL A 55 5.06 -1.52 -1.35
C VAL A 55 5.90 -2.19 -0.28
N LEU A 56 6.46 -3.34 -0.61
CA LEU A 56 7.38 -4.08 0.25
C LEU A 56 8.82 -3.76 -0.16
N PHE A 57 9.62 -3.34 0.79
CA PHE A 57 11.06 -3.10 0.60
C PHE A 57 11.84 -4.15 1.39
N PHE A 58 12.68 -4.90 0.70
CA PHE A 58 13.47 -5.93 1.32
C PHE A 58 14.84 -6.10 0.65
N ASP A 59 15.80 -6.54 1.42
CA ASP A 59 17.18 -6.81 1.00
C ASP A 59 17.47 -8.32 1.08
N LYS A 60 18.28 -8.83 0.15
CA LYS A 60 18.74 -10.21 0.23
C LYS A 60 20.03 -10.30 1.05
N GLY A 61 19.98 -11.03 2.15
CA GLY A 61 21.15 -11.25 3.00
C GLY A 61 20.77 -11.90 4.32
N GLU A 62 20.08 -11.19 5.17
CA GLU A 62 19.67 -11.65 6.49
C GLU A 62 18.15 -11.95 6.54
N PRO A 63 17.69 -12.76 7.48
CA PRO A 63 16.26 -12.91 7.74
C PRO A 63 15.66 -11.61 8.31
N THR A 64 14.36 -11.45 8.13
CA THR A 64 13.57 -10.34 8.68
C THR A 64 13.62 -10.39 10.21
N ARG A 65 13.87 -9.24 10.82
CA ARG A 65 13.77 -9.01 12.27
C ARG A 65 12.60 -8.07 12.54
N ASP A 66 12.87 -6.77 12.52
CA ASP A 66 11.87 -5.74 12.73
C ASP A 66 11.30 -5.28 11.40
N ILE A 67 10.03 -4.91 11.39
CA ILE A 67 9.38 -4.35 10.21
C ILE A 67 8.90 -2.93 10.53
N TRP A 68 9.37 -1.98 9.75
CA TRP A 68 8.89 -0.60 9.75
C TRP A 68 7.70 -0.46 8.82
N VAL A 69 6.62 0.10 9.31
CA VAL A 69 5.40 0.30 8.53
C VAL A 69 5.07 1.79 8.46
N TYR A 70 4.87 2.29 7.24
CA TYR A 70 4.29 3.60 7.00
C TYR A 70 2.86 3.44 6.51
N ASP A 71 1.91 3.89 7.31
CA ASP A 71 0.50 3.85 6.95
C ASP A 71 0.07 5.16 6.26
N TYR A 72 0.19 5.18 4.93
CA TYR A 72 -0.38 6.26 4.11
C TYR A 72 -1.85 6.02 3.75
N ARG A 73 -2.41 4.87 4.11
CA ARG A 73 -3.75 4.43 3.75
C ARG A 73 -4.84 5.02 4.65
N THR A 74 -4.67 4.92 5.97
CA THR A 74 -5.71 5.23 6.94
C THR A 74 -6.06 6.71 6.92
N GLY A 75 -7.35 7.03 6.68
CA GLY A 75 -7.85 8.40 6.56
C GLY A 75 -7.41 9.14 5.29
N VAL A 76 -6.88 8.43 4.27
CA VAL A 76 -6.44 9.04 3.00
C VAL A 76 -7.18 8.40 1.83
N LYS A 77 -7.69 9.22 0.92
CA LYS A 77 -8.35 8.79 -0.31
C LYS A 77 -7.76 9.53 -1.50
N HIS A 78 -7.52 8.80 -2.56
CA HIS A 78 -7.11 9.33 -3.85
C HIS A 78 -8.08 8.92 -4.95
N THR A 79 -8.02 9.64 -6.06
CA THR A 79 -8.69 9.29 -7.31
C THR A 79 -7.71 9.50 -8.44
N LEU A 80 -7.89 8.81 -9.55
CA LEU A 80 -6.95 8.93 -10.67
C LEU A 80 -7.00 10.31 -11.35
N ALA A 81 -8.18 10.90 -11.44
CA ALA A 81 -8.39 12.14 -12.18
C ALA A 81 -8.36 13.38 -11.26
N THR A 82 -9.21 13.41 -10.24
CA THR A 82 -9.43 14.63 -9.45
C THR A 82 -8.44 14.82 -8.31
N LYS A 83 -7.93 13.72 -7.74
CA LYS A 83 -6.95 13.74 -6.63
C LYS A 83 -5.86 12.67 -6.81
N PRO A 84 -5.05 12.72 -7.89
CA PRO A 84 -4.02 11.71 -8.13
C PRO A 84 -2.92 11.75 -7.06
N LEU A 85 -2.33 10.60 -6.78
CA LEU A 85 -1.16 10.49 -5.91
C LEU A 85 0.01 11.27 -6.53
N LYS A 86 0.57 12.20 -5.78
CA LYS A 86 1.74 13.01 -6.16
C LYS A 86 2.97 12.59 -5.38
N ARG A 87 4.14 12.92 -5.92
CA ARG A 87 5.43 12.67 -5.23
C ARG A 87 5.48 13.33 -3.84
N SER A 88 4.94 14.54 -3.73
CA SER A 88 4.88 15.32 -2.48
C SER A 88 4.09 14.62 -1.37
N ASP A 89 3.09 13.81 -1.72
CA ASP A 89 2.26 13.11 -0.75
C ASP A 89 3.05 12.03 0.02
N LEU A 90 4.19 11.62 -0.50
CA LEU A 90 5.10 10.64 0.09
C LEU A 90 6.37 11.28 0.69
N ASP A 91 6.45 12.60 0.84
CA ASP A 91 7.65 13.27 1.35
C ASP A 91 7.94 12.89 2.81
N GLU A 92 6.92 12.78 3.66
CA GLU A 92 7.06 12.28 5.03
C GLU A 92 7.60 10.84 5.05
N PHE A 93 7.03 9.96 4.22
CA PHE A 93 7.56 8.59 4.10
C PHE A 93 9.03 8.57 3.73
N VAL A 94 9.45 9.38 2.76
CA VAL A 94 10.86 9.43 2.32
C VAL A 94 11.78 9.92 3.44
N GLN A 95 11.33 10.89 4.24
CA GLN A 95 12.07 11.35 5.41
C GLN A 95 12.18 10.23 6.46
N CYS A 96 11.08 9.57 6.79
CA CYS A 96 11.03 8.46 7.75
C CYS A 96 11.83 7.23 7.26
N TYR A 97 11.79 6.94 5.96
CA TYR A 97 12.51 5.81 5.36
C TYR A 97 14.02 5.93 5.53
N CYS A 98 14.56 7.14 5.60
CA CYS A 98 15.95 7.45 5.92
C CYS A 98 16.94 6.62 5.10
N SER A 99 16.86 6.73 3.77
CA SER A 99 17.68 5.94 2.84
C SER A 99 19.18 6.15 3.08
N GLY A 100 19.92 5.07 3.27
CA GLY A 100 21.35 5.09 3.57
C GLY A 100 21.71 5.18 5.05
N HIS A 101 20.75 5.52 5.92
CA HIS A 101 20.92 5.61 7.37
C HIS A 101 19.77 4.95 8.12
N MET A 102 19.42 3.72 7.72
CA MET A 102 18.24 3.01 8.25
C MET A 102 18.30 2.76 9.77
N GLN A 103 19.51 2.72 10.34
CA GLN A 103 19.72 2.62 11.79
C GLN A 103 19.28 3.88 12.56
N ASP A 104 19.13 5.03 11.88
CA ASP A 104 18.77 6.31 12.51
C ASP A 104 17.24 6.57 12.47
N ARG A 105 16.46 5.58 12.01
CA ARG A 105 15.01 5.66 11.94
C ARG A 105 14.41 5.83 13.32
N GLN A 106 13.42 6.73 13.40
CA GLN A 106 12.65 6.98 14.62
C GLN A 106 11.17 6.91 14.30
N GLU A 107 10.39 6.32 15.20
CA GLU A 107 8.94 6.30 15.07
C GLU A 107 8.37 7.71 15.11
N THR A 108 7.36 7.97 14.28
CA THR A 108 6.50 9.15 14.44
C THR A 108 5.27 8.85 15.29
N TYR A 109 4.89 7.58 15.40
CA TYR A 109 3.79 7.17 16.26
C TYR A 109 4.20 7.16 17.73
N ASN A 110 3.36 7.77 18.57
CA ASN A 110 3.43 7.66 20.01
C ASN A 110 2.01 7.78 20.57
N ALA A 111 1.57 6.80 21.36
CA ALA A 111 0.20 6.72 21.85
C ALA A 111 -0.24 7.94 22.67
N GLU A 112 0.70 8.62 23.35
CA GLU A 112 0.41 9.76 24.23
C GLU A 112 0.62 11.11 23.51
N THR A 113 1.73 11.25 22.75
CA THR A 113 2.15 12.53 22.20
C THR A 113 1.82 12.70 20.71
N ASN A 114 1.75 11.61 19.96
CA ASN A 114 1.40 11.63 18.53
C ASN A 114 0.65 10.34 18.12
N PRO A 115 -0.60 10.16 18.52
CA PRO A 115 -1.39 8.96 18.20
C PRO A 115 -1.68 8.80 16.70
N ASN A 116 -1.56 9.88 15.93
CA ASN A 116 -1.77 9.90 14.47
C ASN A 116 -0.47 9.72 13.67
N GLY A 117 0.66 9.45 14.33
CA GLY A 117 1.94 9.20 13.66
C GLY A 117 1.86 7.99 12.74
N ARG A 118 2.26 8.17 11.48
CA ARG A 118 2.09 7.18 10.40
C ARG A 118 3.24 6.19 10.26
N TRP A 119 4.34 6.39 10.97
CA TRP A 119 5.55 5.58 10.91
C TRP A 119 5.78 4.84 12.22
N ARG A 120 5.77 3.51 12.17
CA ARG A 120 5.91 2.66 13.36
C ARG A 120 6.79 1.45 13.08
N CYS A 121 7.56 1.05 14.09
CA CYS A 121 8.37 -0.18 14.09
C CYS A 121 7.63 -1.31 14.82
N PHE A 122 7.62 -2.48 14.23
CA PHE A 122 7.16 -3.72 14.85
C PHE A 122 8.36 -4.61 15.09
N SER A 123 8.60 -4.91 16.35
CA SER A 123 9.75 -5.72 16.78
C SER A 123 9.69 -7.14 16.26
N GLU A 124 10.83 -7.83 16.23
CA GLU A 124 10.94 -9.23 15.84
C GLU A 124 9.95 -10.13 16.58
N GLU A 125 9.71 -9.87 17.88
CA GLU A 125 8.73 -10.60 18.68
C GLU A 125 7.30 -10.35 18.20
N GLN A 126 6.95 -9.11 17.92
CA GLN A 126 5.63 -8.75 17.38
C GLN A 126 5.40 -9.35 15.98
N VAL A 127 6.42 -9.35 15.14
CA VAL A 127 6.36 -9.94 13.79
C VAL A 127 6.18 -11.46 13.86
N LYS A 128 6.88 -12.14 14.76
CA LYS A 128 6.78 -13.60 14.93
C LYS A 128 5.45 -14.06 15.53
N ASN A 129 4.85 -13.24 16.38
CA ASN A 129 3.58 -13.54 17.04
C ASN A 129 2.35 -13.10 16.26
N ALA A 130 2.55 -12.40 15.13
CA ALA A 130 1.46 -11.92 14.29
C ALA A 130 0.97 -13.02 13.33
N ASP A 131 -0.34 -13.18 13.21
CA ASP A 131 -0.96 -14.10 12.24
C ASP A 131 -0.70 -13.68 10.79
N ASN A 132 -0.50 -12.37 10.58
CA ASN A 132 -0.26 -11.77 9.28
C ASN A 132 0.52 -10.45 9.42
N LEU A 133 0.81 -9.77 8.30
CA LEU A 133 1.57 -8.52 8.30
C LEU A 133 0.69 -7.26 8.13
N ASP A 134 -0.62 -7.36 8.38
CA ASP A 134 -1.55 -6.21 8.36
C ASP A 134 -1.55 -5.49 9.72
N PHE A 135 -0.42 -4.94 10.10
CA PHE A 135 -0.28 -4.18 11.35
C PHE A 135 -1.12 -2.92 11.31
N LYS A 136 -2.05 -2.77 12.28
CA LYS A 136 -2.95 -1.62 12.42
C LYS A 136 -2.72 -0.96 13.77
N TRP A 137 -2.67 0.36 13.79
CA TRP A 137 -2.56 1.17 15.01
C TRP A 137 -3.26 2.54 14.90
N LEU A 138 -3.57 2.97 13.68
CA LEU A 138 -4.27 4.22 13.45
C LEU A 138 -5.78 3.96 13.47
N ASP A 139 -6.49 4.81 14.19
CA ASP A 139 -7.95 4.84 14.25
C ASP A 139 -8.42 6.21 13.69
N LEU A 140 -8.12 6.43 12.42
CA LEU A 140 -8.54 7.63 11.71
C LEU A 140 -9.77 7.28 10.87
N GLU A 141 -10.88 7.95 11.12
CA GLU A 141 -12.04 7.85 10.24
C GLU A 141 -11.68 8.34 8.83
N GLU A 142 -12.08 7.59 7.82
CA GLU A 142 -12.04 8.06 6.44
C GLU A 142 -13.06 9.20 6.31
N LYS A 143 -12.62 10.44 6.52
CA LYS A 143 -13.43 11.59 6.17
C LYS A 143 -13.43 11.72 4.66
N ASP A 144 -14.57 11.46 4.05
CA ASP A 144 -14.79 11.85 2.65
C ASP A 144 -14.96 13.37 2.62
N GLU A 145 -13.88 14.09 2.39
CA GLU A 145 -13.87 15.56 2.30
C GLU A 145 -14.36 16.07 0.93
N ARG A 146 -14.74 15.15 0.03
CA ARG A 146 -15.24 15.54 -1.28
C ARG A 146 -16.59 16.27 -1.13
N THR A 147 -16.72 17.33 -1.88
CA THR A 147 -18.00 18.01 -2.08
C THR A 147 -18.95 17.11 -2.89
N ILE A 148 -20.24 17.36 -2.81
CA ILE A 148 -21.23 16.65 -3.63
C ILE A 148 -20.91 16.80 -5.12
N ALA A 149 -20.40 17.98 -5.54
CA ALA A 149 -19.99 18.21 -6.91
C ALA A 149 -18.84 17.28 -7.35
N GLU A 150 -17.80 17.16 -6.54
CA GLU A 150 -16.66 16.25 -6.83
C GLU A 150 -17.11 14.79 -6.87
N VAL A 151 -18.05 14.37 -6.02
CA VAL A 151 -18.61 13.00 -6.07
C VAL A 151 -19.39 12.77 -7.36
N LEU A 152 -20.16 13.77 -7.81
CA LEU A 152 -20.91 13.67 -9.06
C LEU A 152 -19.98 13.67 -10.28
N ASP A 153 -18.91 14.45 -10.26
CA ASP A 153 -17.91 14.47 -11.33
C ASP A 153 -17.18 13.12 -11.41
N ASP A 154 -16.78 12.54 -10.28
CA ASP A 154 -16.17 11.19 -10.23
C ASP A 154 -17.14 10.12 -10.79
N MET A 155 -18.42 10.18 -10.41
CA MET A 155 -19.45 9.26 -10.92
C MET A 155 -19.67 9.40 -12.43
N GLN A 156 -19.63 10.64 -12.96
CA GLN A 156 -19.75 10.88 -14.39
C GLN A 156 -18.57 10.32 -15.14
N GLU A 157 -17.34 10.52 -14.64
CA GLU A 157 -16.11 9.98 -15.23
C GLU A 157 -16.13 8.44 -15.29
N GLU A 158 -16.49 7.77 -14.19
CA GLU A 158 -16.63 6.30 -14.15
C GLU A 158 -17.69 5.81 -15.15
N SER A 159 -18.81 6.54 -15.28
CA SER A 159 -19.87 6.25 -16.24
C SER A 159 -19.38 6.35 -17.69
N ASP A 160 -18.59 7.37 -18.00
CA ASP A 160 -18.03 7.59 -19.33
C ASP A 160 -16.98 6.52 -19.68
N GLU A 161 -16.14 6.09 -18.71
CA GLU A 161 -15.21 4.96 -18.89
C GLU A 161 -15.93 3.64 -19.17
N ILE A 162 -17.04 3.38 -18.43
CA ILE A 162 -17.89 2.21 -18.68
C ILE A 162 -18.48 2.27 -20.09
N ALA A 163 -19.02 3.42 -20.50
CA ALA A 163 -19.58 3.60 -21.81
C ALA A 163 -18.54 3.38 -22.94
N ALA A 164 -17.32 3.90 -22.77
CA ALA A 164 -16.22 3.70 -23.69
C ALA A 164 -15.81 2.22 -23.78
N SER A 165 -15.75 1.54 -22.63
CA SER A 165 -15.43 0.11 -22.58
C SER A 165 -16.49 -0.76 -23.26
N VAL A 166 -17.77 -0.45 -23.06
CA VAL A 166 -18.90 -1.11 -23.74
C VAL A 166 -18.85 -0.86 -25.23
N ALA A 167 -18.54 0.37 -25.67
CA ALA A 167 -18.41 0.69 -27.10
C ALA A 167 -17.29 -0.12 -27.75
N LYS A 168 -16.14 -0.21 -27.10
CA LYS A 168 -15.00 -1.01 -27.57
C LYS A 168 -15.31 -2.51 -27.64
N LEU A 169 -16.04 -3.05 -26.65
CA LEU A 169 -16.50 -4.44 -26.68
C LEU A 169 -17.46 -4.70 -27.82
N LYS A 170 -18.40 -3.77 -28.10
CA LYS A 170 -19.33 -3.88 -29.25
C LYS A 170 -18.59 -3.86 -30.58
N GLU A 171 -17.57 -3.02 -30.74
CA GLU A 171 -16.72 -2.98 -31.93
C GLU A 171 -16.00 -4.33 -32.14
N LEU A 172 -15.41 -4.88 -31.07
CA LEU A 172 -14.72 -6.18 -31.12
C LEU A 172 -15.67 -7.34 -31.44
N LEU A 173 -16.90 -7.31 -30.91
CA LEU A 173 -17.92 -8.34 -31.15
C LEU A 173 -18.63 -8.17 -32.49
N GLY A 174 -18.79 -6.93 -32.99
CA GLY A 174 -19.39 -6.62 -34.28
C GLY A 174 -18.56 -7.09 -35.48
N GLY A 175 -17.30 -7.46 -35.29
CA GLY A 175 -16.44 -8.14 -36.28
C GLY A 175 -16.55 -9.67 -36.28
N VAL A 176 -17.34 -10.25 -35.38
CA VAL A 176 -17.64 -11.69 -35.33
C VAL A 176 -19.05 -11.88 -35.86
N GLU A 177 -19.20 -12.25 -37.12
CA GLU A 177 -20.45 -12.79 -37.64
C GLU A 177 -20.76 -14.08 -36.88
N LEU A 178 -21.91 -14.09 -36.17
CA LEU A 178 -22.46 -15.28 -35.49
C LEU A 178 -23.16 -16.18 -36.51
#